data_f5598465aa0ed8907039e7eca0ee7527
#
_entry.id   f5598465aa0ed8907039e7eca0ee7527
#
_cell.length_a   1.000
_cell.length_b   1.000
_cell.length_c   1.000
_cell.angle_alpha   90.00
_cell.angle_beta   90.00
_cell.angle_gamma   90.00
#
_symmetry.space_group_name_H-M   'P 1'
#
loop_
_entity.id
_entity.type
_entity.pdbx_description
1 polymer ?
#
loop_
_entity_poly.entity_id
_entity_poly.type
_entity_poly.pdbx_seq_one_letter_code
_entity_poly.pdbx_strand_id
1 'polypeptide(L)'
;MSVKKLRRRNLSRSNCEKMAILIGLGLLFLVRKTDKNAYRYPEVIQKAFFLTHEKGVLEMWFGIIMAGGSGTRFWPLSRELYPKQFLSLDGGSSLLQGTIDRVMPLIPQERLWIMVGPKHEAETRRVLRLAEREGLPAKVFVEPQSKNTLTPLAVAAACLARTDPEAVLAVMASDHLIAPQEKFLALLKQACSIAEKQDVILTFGVLPTRPETGFGYIELGEVVREESAGLSPVFRVKNFVEKPDRERAESYIAGKRHLWNSGMLAFRASVFLDELLQHQPEFHKTLRAYADAIGTKEENSLLKELYAKAPQTSVDYGLLEKSKNVWTISADLDWKDVGSWSALDDIAEKDESGNILRGNVVSLHNRNCILYGDKRILATIGLKDLVIVDTDDATLVCHKDEAQKVRDVVNELKNRNRVEAQEHRTTHRPWGHYTILDQGPNYKIKNVTVNPRARLSYQMHLHRSEHWVVIAGTARITLEDQEIFLHVNQSIDIPKTTRHRIENPGKVPLVIIEVQNGEYLEEDDIIRFSDDYQRQTEETRTGPAAGEKS
;
A
#
# COMPACT_ATOMS: atom_id res chain seq x y z
N MET A 1 45.80 10.53 20.04
CA MET A 1 46.36 11.74 19.39
C MET A 1 45.26 12.80 19.34
N SER A 2 45.58 14.00 19.89
CA SER A 2 44.62 15.08 20.13
C SER A 2 44.20 15.81 18.86
N VAL A 3 42.91 16.11 18.71
CA VAL A 3 42.23 16.78 17.57
C VAL A 3 42.85 18.18 17.23
N LYS A 4 43.69 18.76 18.07
CA LYS A 4 44.34 20.06 17.87
C LYS A 4 45.52 20.08 16.88
N LYS A 5 46.01 18.92 16.37
CA LYS A 5 47.16 18.85 15.46
C LYS A 5 46.79 18.70 13.96
N LEU A 6 45.53 18.60 13.61
CA LEU A 6 45.06 18.39 12.22
C LEU A 6 44.71 19.68 11.46
N ARG A 7 44.85 20.87 12.09
CA ARG A 7 44.44 22.15 11.48
C ARG A 7 45.47 22.84 10.55
N ARG A 8 46.55 22.20 10.19
CA ARG A 8 47.60 22.80 9.31
C ARG A 8 48.16 21.85 8.24
N ARG A 9 47.31 21.19 7.46
CA ARG A 9 47.70 20.68 6.14
C ARG A 9 46.51 20.91 5.18
N ASN A 10 46.78 21.65 4.09
CA ASN A 10 45.85 21.82 2.97
C ASN A 10 45.56 20.45 2.34
N LEU A 11 44.51 19.77 2.77
CA LEU A 11 43.99 18.60 2.09
C LEU A 11 43.04 19.10 0.99
N SER A 12 43.22 18.60 -0.23
CA SER A 12 42.34 18.91 -1.34
C SER A 12 40.91 18.43 -1.05
N ARG A 13 39.90 19.12 -1.60
CA ARG A 13 38.45 18.86 -1.43
C ARG A 13 38.11 17.37 -1.63
N SER A 14 38.73 16.70 -2.60
CA SER A 14 38.58 15.27 -2.92
C SER A 14 39.00 14.32 -1.78
N ASN A 15 39.96 14.69 -0.95
CA ASN A 15 40.44 13.84 0.15
C ASN A 15 39.56 13.97 1.41
N CYS A 16 38.87 15.11 1.61
CA CYS A 16 37.88 15.26 2.68
C CYS A 16 36.62 14.45 2.41
N GLU A 17 36.16 14.41 1.16
CA GLU A 17 34.98 13.60 0.75
C GLU A 17 35.26 12.09 0.91
N LYS A 18 36.44 11.61 0.47
CA LYS A 18 36.79 10.19 0.66
C LYS A 18 36.96 9.79 2.13
N MET A 19 37.38 10.71 2.98
CA MET A 19 37.53 10.46 4.41
C MET A 19 36.15 10.48 5.13
N ALA A 20 35.21 11.30 4.69
CA ALA A 20 33.84 11.32 5.19
C ALA A 20 33.09 10.03 4.83
N ILE A 21 33.26 9.52 3.61
CA ILE A 21 32.69 8.24 3.15
C ILE A 21 33.28 7.05 3.93
N LEU A 22 34.59 7.05 4.21
CA LEU A 22 35.27 6.01 4.99
C LEU A 22 34.85 6.01 6.46
N ILE A 23 34.57 7.16 7.08
CA ILE A 23 34.08 7.29 8.45
C ILE A 23 32.61 6.83 8.51
N GLY A 24 31.79 7.18 7.51
CA GLY A 24 30.39 6.72 7.40
C GLY A 24 30.29 5.20 7.24
N LEU A 25 31.12 4.61 6.36
CA LEU A 25 31.20 3.16 6.15
C LEU A 25 31.77 2.42 7.38
N GLY A 26 32.72 2.99 8.08
CA GLY A 26 33.29 2.41 9.31
C GLY A 26 32.27 2.38 10.46
N LEU A 27 31.42 3.38 10.59
CA LEU A 27 30.30 3.41 11.57
C LEU A 27 29.20 2.42 11.21
N LEU A 28 28.86 2.23 9.93
CA LEU A 28 27.93 1.20 9.46
C LEU A 28 28.44 -0.22 9.77
N PHE A 29 29.75 -0.47 9.67
CA PHE A 29 30.34 -1.77 10.00
C PHE A 29 30.37 -2.07 11.51
N LEU A 30 30.51 -1.06 12.36
CA LEU A 30 30.47 -1.20 13.81
C LEU A 30 29.05 -1.47 14.35
N VAL A 31 28.03 -0.87 13.76
CA VAL A 31 26.63 -1.09 14.14
C VAL A 31 26.13 -2.48 13.70
N ARG A 32 26.66 -3.05 12.63
CA ARG A 32 26.32 -4.43 12.21
C ARG A 32 26.83 -5.53 13.15
N LYS A 33 27.76 -5.21 14.06
CA LYS A 33 28.39 -6.23 14.92
C LYS A 33 27.82 -6.34 16.36
N THR A 34 26.94 -5.45 16.79
CA THR A 34 26.55 -5.36 18.20
C THR A 34 25.05 -5.20 18.47
N ASP A 35 24.10 -5.69 17.69
CA ASP A 35 22.80 -6.00 18.30
C ASP A 35 21.79 -6.64 17.34
N LYS A 36 21.28 -7.79 17.73
CA LYS A 36 20.27 -8.56 16.96
C LYS A 36 18.82 -8.16 17.29
N ASN A 37 18.56 -7.15 18.17
CA ASN A 37 17.20 -6.94 18.71
C ASN A 37 16.79 -5.48 18.97
N ALA A 38 17.29 -4.47 18.23
CA ALA A 38 16.80 -3.11 18.46
C ALA A 38 16.63 -2.34 17.15
N TYR A 39 15.41 -2.32 16.61
CA TYR A 39 14.98 -1.27 15.66
C TYR A 39 14.73 0.06 16.42
N ARG A 40 15.77 0.59 17.06
CA ARG A 40 15.85 1.98 17.47
C ARG A 40 16.91 2.65 16.61
N TYR A 41 16.49 3.56 15.74
CA TYR A 41 17.44 4.45 15.07
C TYR A 41 18.15 5.28 16.15
N PRO A 42 19.48 5.15 16.32
CA PRO A 42 20.17 6.02 17.27
C PRO A 42 20.12 7.45 16.76
N GLU A 43 19.88 8.44 17.64
CA GLU A 43 19.98 9.89 17.37
C GLU A 43 21.30 10.28 16.68
N VAL A 44 22.32 9.47 16.81
CA VAL A 44 23.65 9.64 16.20
C VAL A 44 23.60 9.48 14.66
N ILE A 45 22.75 8.61 14.11
CA ILE A 45 22.59 8.46 12.65
C ILE A 45 21.79 9.64 12.10
N GLN A 46 20.77 10.12 12.82
CA GLN A 46 20.07 11.35 12.45
C GLN A 46 21.01 12.55 12.43
N LYS A 47 21.86 12.74 13.45
CA LYS A 47 22.86 13.83 13.47
C LYS A 47 23.98 13.68 12.44
N ALA A 48 24.42 12.46 12.13
CA ALA A 48 25.45 12.24 11.09
C ALA A 48 24.90 12.53 9.68
N PHE A 49 23.63 12.22 9.42
CA PHE A 49 22.95 12.54 8.15
C PHE A 49 22.84 14.06 7.92
N PHE A 50 22.61 14.84 9.00
CA PHE A 50 22.58 16.31 8.94
C PHE A 50 23.96 16.98 8.76
N LEU A 51 25.07 16.31 9.15
CA LEU A 51 26.42 16.89 9.12
C LEU A 51 27.20 16.67 7.80
N THR A 52 26.73 15.78 6.91
CA THR A 52 27.44 15.46 5.66
C THR A 52 26.97 16.22 4.42
N HIS A 53 25.95 17.10 4.56
CA HIS A 53 25.39 17.86 3.44
C HIS A 53 25.60 19.37 3.61
N GLU A 54 26.86 19.82 3.45
CA GLU A 54 27.13 21.25 3.22
C GLU A 54 26.89 21.59 1.73
N LYS A 55 25.92 22.54 1.55
CA LYS A 55 25.69 23.36 0.35
C LYS A 55 25.01 22.72 -0.88
N GLY A 56 23.82 22.34 -0.73
CA GLY A 56 22.68 22.42 -1.64
C GLY A 56 21.46 22.37 -0.74
N VAL A 57 20.51 23.25 -0.90
CA VAL A 57 19.21 23.17 -0.20
C VAL A 57 18.62 21.84 -0.63
N LEU A 58 18.75 20.80 0.20
CA LEU A 58 18.10 19.51 -0.05
C LEU A 58 16.61 19.78 0.11
N GLU A 59 15.92 19.78 -1.02
CA GLU A 59 14.46 19.79 -1.08
C GLU A 59 13.95 18.67 -0.17
N MET A 60 13.31 19.05 0.97
CA MET A 60 12.79 18.09 1.97
C MET A 60 11.39 17.63 1.55
N TRP A 61 11.34 16.93 0.40
CA TRP A 61 10.09 16.39 -0.14
C TRP A 61 9.87 14.95 0.29
N PHE A 62 8.65 14.65 0.72
CA PHE A 62 8.20 13.34 1.12
C PHE A 62 7.03 12.89 0.25
N GLY A 63 7.06 11.64 -0.21
CA GLY A 63 5.95 11.03 -0.94
C GLY A 63 5.02 10.29 0.02
N ILE A 64 3.74 10.66 0.02
CA ILE A 64 2.69 10.00 0.81
C ILE A 64 1.81 9.21 -0.14
N ILE A 65 1.93 7.89 -0.13
CA ILE A 65 1.16 6.99 -0.99
C ILE A 65 -0.03 6.44 -0.19
N MET A 66 -1.23 6.81 -0.61
CA MET A 66 -2.48 6.37 0.00
C MET A 66 -2.86 4.98 -0.54
N ALA A 67 -2.79 3.94 0.29
CA ALA A 67 -3.02 2.55 -0.10
C ALA A 67 -4.13 1.87 0.73
N GLY A 68 -5.12 2.63 1.21
CA GLY A 68 -6.19 2.18 2.11
C GLY A 68 -7.48 1.71 1.44
N GLY A 69 -7.60 1.79 0.12
CA GLY A 69 -8.84 1.45 -0.61
C GLY A 69 -9.15 -0.05 -0.63
N SER A 70 -10.43 -0.43 -0.61
CA SER A 70 -10.86 -1.84 -0.70
C SER A 70 -10.89 -2.42 -2.12
N GLY A 71 -10.90 -1.58 -3.16
CA GLY A 71 -10.78 -1.96 -4.57
C GLY A 71 -11.74 -3.05 -5.08
N THR A 72 -12.91 -3.23 -4.48
CA THR A 72 -13.82 -4.38 -4.67
C THR A 72 -14.41 -4.53 -6.07
N ARG A 73 -14.36 -3.46 -6.89
CA ARG A 73 -14.93 -3.49 -8.27
C ARG A 73 -14.13 -4.32 -9.26
N PHE A 74 -12.93 -4.78 -8.90
CA PHE A 74 -12.12 -5.72 -9.69
C PHE A 74 -12.30 -7.17 -9.24
N TRP A 75 -13.33 -7.45 -8.40
CA TRP A 75 -13.68 -8.84 -8.12
C TRP A 75 -13.93 -9.60 -9.44
N PRO A 76 -13.48 -10.84 -9.58
CA PRO A 76 -12.86 -11.73 -8.63
C PRO A 76 -11.32 -11.63 -8.51
N LEU A 77 -10.61 -10.72 -9.21
CA LEU A 77 -9.19 -10.52 -8.99
C LEU A 77 -8.87 -9.78 -7.71
N SER A 78 -9.69 -8.76 -7.37
CA SER A 78 -9.56 -8.11 -6.05
C SER A 78 -10.38 -8.85 -5.00
N ARG A 79 -9.89 -8.83 -3.78
CA ARG A 79 -10.56 -9.33 -2.58
C ARG A 79 -10.41 -8.30 -1.46
N GLU A 80 -11.14 -8.46 -0.36
CA GLU A 80 -10.99 -7.56 0.79
C GLU A 80 -9.57 -7.55 1.34
N LEU A 81 -8.90 -8.71 1.40
CA LEU A 81 -7.52 -8.85 1.86
C LEU A 81 -6.48 -8.65 0.74
N TYR A 82 -6.90 -8.61 -0.51
CA TYR A 82 -6.07 -8.38 -1.69
C TYR A 82 -6.71 -7.36 -2.62
N PRO A 83 -6.77 -6.07 -2.20
CA PRO A 83 -7.43 -5.03 -2.96
C PRO A 83 -6.67 -4.62 -4.23
N LYS A 84 -7.32 -3.77 -5.03
CA LYS A 84 -6.91 -3.31 -6.36
C LYS A 84 -5.44 -2.89 -6.46
N GLN A 85 -4.89 -2.19 -5.48
CA GLN A 85 -3.52 -1.69 -5.52
C GLN A 85 -2.45 -2.78 -5.61
N PHE A 86 -2.78 -4.03 -5.27
CA PHE A 86 -1.87 -5.16 -5.39
C PHE A 86 -2.01 -5.92 -6.72
N LEU A 87 -3.01 -5.56 -7.54
CA LEU A 87 -3.21 -6.17 -8.85
C LEU A 87 -2.18 -5.66 -9.86
N SER A 88 -1.75 -6.56 -10.75
CA SER A 88 -1.10 -6.24 -12.02
C SER A 88 -2.15 -6.29 -13.12
N LEU A 89 -2.51 -5.15 -13.71
CA LEU A 89 -3.57 -5.08 -14.73
C LEU A 89 -3.02 -5.19 -16.16
N ASP A 90 -1.72 -4.99 -16.34
CA ASP A 90 -1.02 -5.05 -17.62
C ASP A 90 -0.09 -6.27 -17.75
N GLY A 91 0.00 -7.10 -16.70
CA GLY A 91 0.93 -8.23 -16.63
C GLY A 91 2.33 -7.84 -16.14
N GLY A 92 2.55 -6.57 -15.80
CA GLY A 92 3.79 -6.05 -15.20
C GLY A 92 3.78 -6.06 -13.68
N SER A 93 4.19 -4.95 -13.06
CA SER A 93 4.18 -4.76 -11.61
C SER A 93 2.77 -4.42 -11.08
N SER A 94 2.56 -4.56 -9.77
CA SER A 94 1.32 -4.11 -9.15
C SER A 94 1.14 -2.59 -9.26
N LEU A 95 -0.11 -2.09 -9.17
CA LEU A 95 -0.38 -0.65 -9.22
C LEU A 95 0.39 0.13 -8.14
N LEU A 96 0.48 -0.43 -6.91
CA LEU A 96 1.28 0.14 -5.84
C LEU A 96 2.76 0.22 -6.23
N GLN A 97 3.33 -0.85 -6.77
CA GLN A 97 4.72 -0.87 -7.23
C GLN A 97 4.94 0.13 -8.36
N GLY A 98 4.03 0.20 -9.34
CA GLY A 98 4.08 1.18 -10.42
C GLY A 98 4.03 2.62 -9.92
N THR A 99 3.30 2.90 -8.83
CA THR A 99 3.28 4.23 -8.20
C THR A 99 4.61 4.55 -7.51
N ILE A 100 5.20 3.60 -6.79
CA ILE A 100 6.52 3.74 -6.17
C ILE A 100 7.58 4.00 -7.23
N ASP A 101 7.64 3.16 -8.25
CA ASP A 101 8.63 3.27 -9.35
C ASP A 101 8.52 4.60 -10.12
N ARG A 102 7.30 5.11 -10.26
CA ARG A 102 7.03 6.38 -10.95
C ARG A 102 7.59 7.57 -10.20
N VAL A 103 7.54 7.58 -8.87
CA VAL A 103 7.94 8.73 -8.04
C VAL A 103 9.40 8.68 -7.60
N MET A 104 9.99 7.49 -7.50
CA MET A 104 11.37 7.29 -7.01
C MET A 104 12.46 8.12 -7.70
N PRO A 105 12.38 8.47 -9.01
CA PRO A 105 13.38 9.34 -9.62
C PRO A 105 13.43 10.76 -9.03
N LEU A 106 12.35 11.20 -8.37
CA LEU A 106 12.24 12.53 -7.76
C LEU A 106 12.31 12.47 -6.23
N ILE A 107 11.64 11.50 -5.61
CA ILE A 107 11.58 11.33 -4.16
C ILE A 107 12.15 9.94 -3.82
N PRO A 108 13.29 9.86 -3.14
CA PRO A 108 13.94 8.59 -2.85
C PRO A 108 13.10 7.72 -1.91
N GLN A 109 13.28 6.40 -1.99
CA GLN A 109 12.43 5.41 -1.33
C GLN A 109 12.33 5.60 0.18
N GLU A 110 13.39 6.01 0.84
CA GLU A 110 13.44 6.28 2.29
C GLU A 110 12.56 7.47 2.74
N ARG A 111 12.12 8.31 1.79
CA ARG A 111 11.19 9.42 2.02
C ARG A 111 9.76 9.10 1.56
N LEU A 112 9.52 7.86 1.13
CA LEU A 112 8.17 7.40 0.80
C LEU A 112 7.49 6.84 2.04
N TRP A 113 6.27 7.29 2.31
CA TRP A 113 5.38 6.75 3.33
C TRP A 113 4.19 6.11 2.65
N ILE A 114 3.88 4.87 3.02
CA ILE A 114 2.74 4.13 2.48
C ILE A 114 1.73 3.98 3.60
N MET A 115 0.59 4.65 3.44
CA MET A 115 -0.50 4.68 4.42
C MET A 115 -1.45 3.51 4.13
N VAL A 116 -1.55 2.55 5.06
CA VAL A 116 -2.34 1.32 4.87
C VAL A 116 -3.18 0.98 6.08
N GLY A 117 -4.29 0.30 5.87
CA GLY A 117 -5.04 -0.33 6.95
C GLY A 117 -4.37 -1.64 7.44
N PRO A 118 -4.69 -2.13 8.65
CA PRO A 118 -4.02 -3.27 9.25
C PRO A 118 -4.16 -4.56 8.44
N LYS A 119 -5.28 -4.73 7.72
CA LYS A 119 -5.53 -5.91 6.86
C LYS A 119 -4.56 -6.00 5.67
N HIS A 120 -3.98 -4.87 5.22
CA HIS A 120 -3.15 -4.79 4.02
C HIS A 120 -1.65 -4.64 4.32
N GLU A 121 -1.26 -4.55 5.60
CA GLU A 121 0.13 -4.37 5.99
C GLU A 121 1.06 -5.47 5.45
N ALA A 122 0.68 -6.72 5.67
CA ALA A 122 1.51 -7.87 5.29
C ALA A 122 1.78 -7.90 3.78
N GLU A 123 0.75 -7.63 2.97
CA GLU A 123 0.86 -7.61 1.52
C GLU A 123 1.64 -6.39 1.02
N THR A 124 1.43 -5.22 1.62
CA THR A 124 2.24 -4.02 1.33
C THR A 124 3.72 -4.28 1.58
N ARG A 125 4.06 -4.86 2.73
CA ARG A 125 5.45 -5.22 3.05
C ARG A 125 6.01 -6.29 2.11
N ARG A 126 5.17 -7.20 1.60
CA ARG A 126 5.57 -8.18 0.59
C ARG A 126 5.93 -7.49 -0.73
N VAL A 127 5.08 -6.60 -1.24
CA VAL A 127 5.34 -5.82 -2.46
C VAL A 127 6.64 -5.05 -2.32
N LEU A 128 6.86 -4.37 -1.20
CA LEU A 128 8.09 -3.61 -0.95
C LEU A 128 9.34 -4.51 -0.93
N ARG A 129 9.28 -5.70 -0.32
CA ARG A 129 10.42 -6.65 -0.33
C ARG A 129 10.75 -7.18 -1.72
N LEU A 130 9.75 -7.41 -2.56
CA LEU A 130 9.98 -7.84 -3.95
C LEU A 130 10.63 -6.74 -4.79
N ALA A 131 10.44 -5.49 -4.39
CA ALA A 131 10.97 -4.31 -5.05
C ALA A 131 12.30 -3.84 -4.44
N GLU A 132 12.85 -4.56 -3.44
CA GLU A 132 14.09 -4.16 -2.76
C GLU A 132 15.20 -3.84 -3.75
N ARG A 133 15.47 -2.54 -3.88
CA ARG A 133 16.66 -1.96 -4.50
C ARG A 133 17.62 -1.55 -3.40
N GLU A 134 18.87 -1.29 -3.74
CA GLU A 134 19.87 -0.78 -2.77
C GLU A 134 19.34 0.50 -2.11
N GLY A 135 19.16 0.50 -0.80
CA GLY A 135 18.71 1.66 -0.02
C GLY A 135 17.88 1.29 1.22
N LEU A 136 17.38 2.32 1.92
CA LEU A 136 16.45 2.14 3.03
C LEU A 136 15.04 1.93 2.49
N PRO A 137 14.25 1.00 3.08
CA PRO A 137 12.89 0.74 2.61
C PRO A 137 11.96 1.92 2.88
N ALA A 138 10.90 2.04 2.07
CA ALA A 138 9.80 2.95 2.32
C ALA A 138 9.16 2.69 3.70
N LYS A 139 8.67 3.74 4.35
CA LYS A 139 7.99 3.62 5.64
C LYS A 139 6.55 3.15 5.42
N VAL A 140 6.18 2.02 5.99
CA VAL A 140 4.79 1.58 6.05
C VAL A 140 4.17 2.11 7.35
N PHE A 141 3.18 2.99 7.22
CA PHE A 141 2.37 3.46 8.34
C PHE A 141 1.05 2.69 8.36
N VAL A 142 0.81 1.96 9.44
CA VAL A 142 -0.39 1.15 9.61
C VAL A 142 -1.41 1.93 10.43
N GLU A 143 -2.52 2.29 9.81
CA GLU A 143 -3.65 2.95 10.48
C GLU A 143 -4.33 1.97 11.44
N PRO A 144 -4.64 2.34 12.69
CA PRO A 144 -5.38 1.44 13.60
C PRO A 144 -6.76 1.03 13.08
N GLN A 145 -7.40 1.92 12.30
CA GLN A 145 -8.66 1.70 11.58
C GLN A 145 -8.77 2.64 10.39
N SER A 146 -9.51 2.26 9.36
CA SER A 146 -9.69 3.11 8.17
C SER A 146 -10.56 4.33 8.46
N LYS A 147 -10.07 5.54 8.16
CA LYS A 147 -10.74 6.84 8.39
C LYS A 147 -10.80 7.73 7.15
N ASN A 148 -10.83 7.13 5.96
CA ASN A 148 -10.75 7.84 4.69
C ASN A 148 -9.42 8.62 4.57
N THR A 149 -9.31 9.68 3.74
CA THR A 149 -8.02 10.30 3.39
C THR A 149 -7.58 11.43 4.32
N LEU A 150 -8.50 12.13 5.02
CA LEU A 150 -8.12 13.27 5.87
C LEU A 150 -7.23 12.84 7.05
N THR A 151 -7.62 11.82 7.79
CA THR A 151 -6.92 11.41 9.01
C THR A 151 -5.49 10.92 8.75
N PRO A 152 -5.23 9.98 7.81
CA PRO A 152 -3.86 9.55 7.54
C PRO A 152 -2.96 10.67 7.02
N LEU A 153 -3.49 11.61 6.20
CA LEU A 153 -2.72 12.78 5.76
C LEU A 153 -2.37 13.71 6.92
N ALA A 154 -3.32 13.96 7.82
CA ALA A 154 -3.08 14.78 9.01
C ALA A 154 -2.01 14.15 9.93
N VAL A 155 -2.06 12.83 10.11
CA VAL A 155 -1.04 12.09 10.88
C VAL A 155 0.32 12.17 10.21
N ALA A 156 0.41 11.97 8.89
CA ALA A 156 1.67 12.10 8.16
C ALA A 156 2.25 13.52 8.29
N ALA A 157 1.42 14.55 8.10
CA ALA A 157 1.83 15.95 8.27
C ALA A 157 2.33 16.24 9.70
N ALA A 158 1.60 15.80 10.73
CA ALA A 158 1.98 15.99 12.13
C ALA A 158 3.30 15.28 12.49
N CYS A 159 3.49 14.05 12.00
CA CYS A 159 4.74 13.31 12.19
C CYS A 159 5.95 13.99 11.55
N LEU A 160 5.78 14.46 10.30
CA LEU A 160 6.86 15.13 9.56
C LEU A 160 7.16 16.52 10.11
N ALA A 161 6.13 17.29 10.48
CA ALA A 161 6.28 18.63 11.06
C ALA A 161 7.10 18.64 12.36
N ARG A 162 7.13 17.56 13.11
CA ARG A 162 8.00 17.45 14.31
C ARG A 162 9.48 17.49 13.97
N THR A 163 9.86 16.98 12.83
CA THR A 163 11.26 16.96 12.37
C THR A 163 11.58 18.21 11.57
N ASP A 164 10.66 18.58 10.68
CA ASP A 164 10.77 19.75 9.83
C ASP A 164 9.36 20.27 9.49
N PRO A 165 8.90 21.40 10.09
CA PRO A 165 7.61 22.01 9.76
C PRO A 165 7.47 22.43 8.29
N GLU A 166 8.60 22.70 7.62
CA GLU A 166 8.64 23.12 6.22
C GLU A 166 8.72 21.92 5.25
N ALA A 167 8.71 20.66 5.77
CA ALA A 167 8.67 19.48 4.93
C ALA A 167 7.48 19.52 3.96
N VAL A 168 7.73 19.29 2.67
CA VAL A 168 6.70 19.23 1.63
C VAL A 168 6.24 17.80 1.44
N LEU A 169 4.92 17.59 1.54
CA LEU A 169 4.27 16.34 1.30
C LEU A 169 3.69 16.31 -0.13
N ALA A 170 4.12 15.33 -0.92
CA ALA A 170 3.56 14.99 -2.22
C ALA A 170 2.66 13.77 -2.06
N VAL A 171 1.35 13.96 -2.18
CA VAL A 171 0.33 12.93 -1.91
C VAL A 171 -0.13 12.30 -3.21
N MET A 172 -0.19 10.96 -3.25
CA MET A 172 -0.60 10.18 -4.41
C MET A 172 -1.46 8.99 -3.99
N ALA A 173 -2.40 8.60 -4.87
CA ALA A 173 -3.09 7.32 -4.73
C ALA A 173 -2.17 6.18 -5.20
N SER A 174 -2.29 5.01 -4.58
CA SER A 174 -1.51 3.81 -4.90
C SER A 174 -1.99 3.07 -6.15
N ASP A 175 -3.12 3.47 -6.73
CA ASP A 175 -3.90 2.68 -7.68
C ASP A 175 -4.26 3.44 -8.96
N HIS A 176 -3.62 4.59 -9.20
CA HIS A 176 -3.75 5.36 -10.44
C HIS A 176 -2.69 4.98 -11.48
N LEU A 177 -3.09 4.96 -12.74
CA LEU A 177 -2.18 4.92 -13.87
C LEU A 177 -1.95 6.34 -14.39
N ILE A 178 -0.68 6.70 -14.57
CA ILE A 178 -0.28 8.05 -14.99
C ILE A 178 0.85 7.92 -16.01
N ALA A 179 0.66 8.53 -17.18
CA ALA A 179 1.65 8.55 -18.26
C ALA A 179 1.67 9.94 -18.96
N PRO A 180 2.77 10.30 -19.62
CA PRO A 180 4.09 9.70 -19.50
C PRO A 180 4.79 10.10 -18.20
N GLN A 181 5.70 9.26 -17.70
CA GLN A 181 6.37 9.45 -16.41
C GLN A 181 7.15 10.77 -16.33
N GLU A 182 7.85 11.17 -17.39
CA GLU A 182 8.64 12.41 -17.41
C GLU A 182 7.77 13.65 -17.20
N LYS A 183 6.59 13.73 -17.86
CA LYS A 183 5.63 14.82 -17.64
C LYS A 183 5.12 14.84 -16.20
N PHE A 184 4.79 13.67 -15.65
CA PHE A 184 4.35 13.56 -14.27
C PHE A 184 5.41 14.06 -13.29
N LEU A 185 6.67 13.64 -13.44
CA LEU A 185 7.78 14.08 -12.58
C LEU A 185 8.03 15.59 -12.68
N ALA A 186 7.94 16.16 -13.88
CA ALA A 186 8.06 17.62 -14.07
C ALA A 186 6.95 18.39 -13.36
N LEU A 187 5.69 17.93 -13.47
CA LEU A 187 4.53 18.52 -12.77
C LEU A 187 4.66 18.39 -11.25
N LEU A 188 5.06 17.21 -10.76
CA LEU A 188 5.26 16.96 -9.33
C LEU A 188 6.34 17.86 -8.78
N LYS A 189 7.46 18.00 -9.49
CA LYS A 189 8.55 18.91 -9.15
C LYS A 189 8.07 20.37 -9.08
N GLN A 190 7.30 20.81 -10.08
CA GLN A 190 6.75 22.16 -10.10
C GLN A 190 5.80 22.40 -8.91
N ALA A 191 4.90 21.45 -8.62
CA ALA A 191 3.95 21.55 -7.51
C ALA A 191 4.68 21.60 -6.14
N CYS A 192 5.65 20.71 -5.90
CA CYS A 192 6.43 20.72 -4.67
C CYS A 192 7.23 22.03 -4.51
N SER A 193 7.85 22.55 -5.58
CA SER A 193 8.57 23.83 -5.54
C SER A 193 7.67 25.04 -5.29
N ILE A 194 6.40 24.99 -5.67
CA ILE A 194 5.42 26.04 -5.33
C ILE A 194 5.01 25.89 -3.87
N ALA A 195 4.65 24.69 -3.42
CA ALA A 195 4.28 24.41 -2.03
C ALA A 195 5.38 24.79 -1.04
N GLU A 196 6.65 24.63 -1.41
CA GLU A 196 7.81 25.04 -0.61
C GLU A 196 7.88 26.55 -0.38
N LYS A 197 7.37 27.35 -1.31
CA LYS A 197 7.51 28.83 -1.32
C LYS A 197 6.22 29.58 -0.98
N GLN A 198 5.09 28.91 -1.02
CA GLN A 198 3.77 29.50 -0.86
C GLN A 198 2.95 28.76 0.20
N ASP A 199 2.16 29.50 0.98
CA ASP A 199 1.27 28.93 1.99
C ASP A 199 -0.03 28.41 1.37
N VAL A 200 0.09 27.36 0.54
CA VAL A 200 -1.04 26.83 -0.23
C VAL A 200 -1.03 25.30 -0.24
N ILE A 201 -2.20 24.73 -0.48
CA ILE A 201 -2.37 23.32 -0.85
C ILE A 201 -2.58 23.28 -2.36
N LEU A 202 -1.67 22.63 -3.10
CA LEU A 202 -1.83 22.40 -4.53
C LEU A 202 -2.54 21.08 -4.78
N THR A 203 -3.50 21.09 -5.71
CA THR A 203 -4.09 19.91 -6.32
C THR A 203 -3.71 19.83 -7.79
N PHE A 204 -3.78 18.62 -8.38
CA PHE A 204 -3.50 18.37 -9.80
C PHE A 204 -4.81 18.20 -10.54
N GLY A 205 -5.14 19.19 -11.34
CA GLY A 205 -6.37 19.21 -12.13
C GLY A 205 -6.17 18.63 -13.53
N VAL A 206 -6.91 17.58 -13.88
CA VAL A 206 -6.85 16.91 -15.18
C VAL A 206 -7.99 17.39 -16.06
N LEU A 207 -7.73 17.59 -17.38
CA LEU A 207 -8.75 18.04 -18.31
C LEU A 207 -9.87 16.98 -18.47
N PRO A 208 -11.14 17.33 -18.21
CA PRO A 208 -12.26 16.42 -18.38
C PRO A 208 -12.46 16.01 -19.84
N THR A 209 -12.57 14.72 -20.10
CA THR A 209 -12.84 14.16 -21.44
C THR A 209 -14.26 13.60 -21.59
N ARG A 210 -14.97 13.38 -20.46
CA ARG A 210 -16.33 12.85 -20.38
C ARG A 210 -17.03 13.34 -19.10
N PRO A 211 -18.37 13.32 -19.01
CA PRO A 211 -19.11 13.73 -17.82
C PRO A 211 -19.06 12.65 -16.74
N GLU A 212 -17.89 12.50 -16.06
CA GLU A 212 -17.67 11.51 -15.01
C GLU A 212 -18.27 12.00 -13.70
N THR A 213 -19.20 11.23 -13.13
CA THR A 213 -19.87 11.54 -11.87
C THR A 213 -19.17 10.95 -10.63
N GLY A 214 -18.16 10.12 -10.87
CA GLY A 214 -17.35 9.51 -9.81
C GLY A 214 -16.19 10.38 -9.33
N PHE A 215 -15.89 11.50 -10.01
CA PHE A 215 -14.75 12.38 -9.72
C PHE A 215 -15.19 13.73 -9.13
N GLY A 216 -14.25 14.37 -8.42
CA GLY A 216 -14.37 15.76 -8.05
C GLY A 216 -14.07 16.70 -9.24
N TYR A 217 -14.69 17.86 -9.26
CA TYR A 217 -14.48 18.92 -10.24
C TYR A 217 -13.97 20.20 -9.57
N ILE A 218 -12.94 20.80 -10.14
CA ILE A 218 -12.26 21.99 -9.67
C ILE A 218 -12.62 23.15 -10.63
N GLU A 219 -13.37 24.16 -10.15
CA GLU A 219 -13.62 25.39 -10.91
C GLU A 219 -12.40 26.29 -10.88
N LEU A 220 -11.89 26.67 -12.05
CA LEU A 220 -10.74 27.54 -12.21
C LEU A 220 -11.10 28.99 -11.87
N GLY A 221 -10.34 29.58 -10.96
CA GLY A 221 -10.37 30.99 -10.62
C GLY A 221 -9.33 31.81 -11.38
N GLU A 222 -8.68 32.73 -10.68
CA GLU A 222 -7.63 33.59 -11.22
C GLU A 222 -6.38 32.79 -11.59
N VAL A 223 -5.72 33.20 -12.67
CA VAL A 223 -4.43 32.67 -13.09
C VAL A 223 -3.35 33.18 -12.12
N VAL A 224 -2.66 32.28 -11.47
CA VAL A 224 -1.49 32.59 -10.61
C VAL A 224 -0.21 32.59 -11.43
N ARG A 225 -0.14 31.66 -12.38
CA ARG A 225 1.00 31.51 -13.30
C ARG A 225 0.49 31.06 -14.65
N GLU A 226 0.87 31.81 -15.68
CA GLU A 226 0.61 31.43 -17.09
C GLU A 226 1.48 30.23 -17.51
N GLU A 227 1.04 29.55 -18.53
CA GLU A 227 1.85 28.54 -19.20
C GLU A 227 3.12 29.16 -19.76
N SER A 228 4.27 28.53 -19.50
CA SER A 228 5.56 28.96 -20.02
C SER A 228 6.43 27.75 -20.33
N ALA A 229 7.54 27.95 -21.04
CA ALA A 229 8.40 26.85 -21.50
C ALA A 229 8.72 25.84 -20.38
N GLY A 230 8.08 24.66 -20.45
CA GLY A 230 8.26 23.54 -19.53
C GLY A 230 7.52 23.66 -18.18
N LEU A 231 6.65 24.67 -18.00
CA LEU A 231 5.84 24.82 -16.79
C LEU A 231 4.35 24.89 -17.13
N SER A 232 3.56 24.12 -16.40
CA SER A 232 2.10 24.11 -16.51
C SER A 232 1.46 25.32 -15.84
N PRO A 233 0.30 25.80 -16.34
CA PRO A 233 -0.41 26.92 -15.74
C PRO A 233 -0.97 26.53 -14.36
N VAL A 234 -1.00 27.53 -13.46
CA VAL A 234 -1.48 27.40 -12.08
C VAL A 234 -2.60 28.40 -11.84
N PHE A 235 -3.66 27.93 -11.21
CA PHE A 235 -4.87 28.72 -10.94
C PHE A 235 -5.21 28.68 -9.45
N ARG A 236 -5.84 29.73 -8.94
CA ARG A 236 -6.59 29.65 -7.70
C ARG A 236 -7.81 28.76 -7.91
N VAL A 237 -8.16 27.95 -6.93
CA VAL A 237 -9.42 27.22 -6.96
C VAL A 237 -10.55 28.17 -6.56
N LYS A 238 -11.55 28.34 -7.42
CA LYS A 238 -12.72 29.16 -7.13
C LYS A 238 -13.78 28.37 -6.40
N ASN A 239 -13.99 27.12 -6.80
CA ASN A 239 -14.94 26.21 -6.18
C ASN A 239 -14.49 24.76 -6.39
N PHE A 240 -14.85 23.91 -5.45
CA PHE A 240 -14.58 22.47 -5.49
C PHE A 240 -15.91 21.72 -5.31
N VAL A 241 -16.23 20.78 -6.20
CA VAL A 241 -17.46 19.99 -6.15
C VAL A 241 -17.12 18.51 -6.29
N GLU A 242 -17.30 17.76 -5.21
CA GLU A 242 -17.04 16.32 -5.22
C GLU A 242 -18.28 15.56 -5.73
N LYS A 243 -18.09 14.71 -6.72
CA LYS A 243 -19.09 13.80 -7.28
C LYS A 243 -20.42 14.47 -7.67
N PRO A 244 -20.41 15.39 -8.64
CA PRO A 244 -21.63 16.06 -9.12
C PRO A 244 -22.59 15.05 -9.79
N ASP A 245 -23.85 15.44 -9.91
CA ASP A 245 -24.78 14.74 -10.79
C ASP A 245 -24.37 14.90 -12.28
N ARG A 246 -25.00 14.08 -13.14
CA ARG A 246 -24.64 14.03 -14.57
C ARG A 246 -24.87 15.36 -15.29
N GLU A 247 -25.95 16.04 -14.98
CA GLU A 247 -26.32 17.34 -15.62
C GLU A 247 -25.26 18.41 -15.31
N ARG A 248 -24.82 18.48 -14.06
CA ARG A 248 -23.72 19.36 -13.64
C ARG A 248 -22.40 18.97 -14.31
N ALA A 249 -22.06 17.68 -14.35
CA ALA A 249 -20.85 17.22 -15.01
C ALA A 249 -20.81 17.59 -16.50
N GLU A 250 -21.93 17.45 -17.21
CA GLU A 250 -22.07 17.87 -18.62
C GLU A 250 -21.90 19.39 -18.78
N SER A 251 -22.49 20.18 -17.87
CA SER A 251 -22.35 21.65 -17.88
C SER A 251 -20.91 22.10 -17.61
N TYR A 252 -20.19 21.41 -16.74
CA TYR A 252 -18.79 21.72 -16.41
C TYR A 252 -17.86 21.49 -17.59
N ILE A 253 -18.08 20.44 -18.36
CA ILE A 253 -17.32 20.17 -19.60
C ILE A 253 -17.61 21.23 -20.66
N ALA A 254 -18.90 21.55 -20.90
CA ALA A 254 -19.31 22.55 -21.89
C ALA A 254 -18.71 23.92 -21.56
N GLY A 255 -18.62 24.30 -20.28
CA GLY A 255 -18.07 25.56 -19.81
C GLY A 255 -16.55 25.69 -19.91
N LYS A 256 -15.80 24.60 -20.09
CA LYS A 256 -14.32 24.54 -20.20
C LYS A 256 -13.56 25.30 -19.09
N ARG A 257 -14.17 25.43 -17.91
CA ARG A 257 -13.59 26.10 -16.74
C ARG A 257 -13.40 25.17 -15.55
N HIS A 258 -13.56 23.88 -15.76
CA HIS A 258 -13.43 22.88 -14.73
C HIS A 258 -12.38 21.84 -15.12
N LEU A 259 -11.63 21.38 -14.12
CA LEU A 259 -10.72 20.24 -14.21
C LEU A 259 -11.21 19.14 -13.28
N TRP A 260 -10.91 17.88 -13.60
CA TRP A 260 -11.09 16.79 -12.66
C TRP A 260 -10.07 16.88 -11.53
N ASN A 261 -10.49 16.65 -10.30
CA ASN A 261 -9.57 16.45 -9.17
C ASN A 261 -8.96 15.05 -9.26
N SER A 262 -7.66 14.98 -9.44
CA SER A 262 -6.93 13.71 -9.48
C SER A 262 -6.72 13.06 -8.10
N GLY A 263 -7.02 13.78 -7.00
CA GLY A 263 -6.71 13.35 -5.64
C GLY A 263 -5.22 13.43 -5.27
N MET A 264 -4.36 13.92 -6.19
CA MET A 264 -2.97 14.22 -5.89
C MET A 264 -2.84 15.61 -5.27
N LEU A 265 -1.98 15.75 -4.26
CA LEU A 265 -1.77 17.02 -3.56
C LEU A 265 -0.28 17.28 -3.35
N ALA A 266 0.09 18.56 -3.21
CA ALA A 266 1.39 18.97 -2.71
C ALA A 266 1.22 20.15 -1.73
N PHE A 267 1.79 20.06 -0.54
CA PHE A 267 1.67 21.10 0.51
C PHE A 267 2.79 20.97 1.54
N ARG A 268 3.09 22.06 2.25
CA ARG A 268 3.92 22.01 3.45
C ARG A 268 3.14 21.45 4.63
N ALA A 269 3.84 20.68 5.49
CA ALA A 269 3.26 20.12 6.70
C ALA A 269 2.62 21.19 7.58
N SER A 270 3.31 22.31 7.82
CA SER A 270 2.81 23.46 8.60
C SER A 270 1.51 24.03 8.02
N VAL A 271 1.47 24.30 6.71
CA VAL A 271 0.30 24.85 6.03
C VAL A 271 -0.92 23.93 6.14
N PHE A 272 -0.73 22.64 5.96
CA PHE A 272 -1.83 21.68 6.11
C PHE A 272 -2.37 21.62 7.53
N LEU A 273 -1.49 21.68 8.54
CA LEU A 273 -1.89 21.69 9.95
C LEU A 273 -2.61 22.98 10.35
N ASP A 274 -2.21 24.14 9.81
CA ASP A 274 -2.88 25.42 10.03
C ASP A 274 -4.29 25.43 9.42
N GLU A 275 -4.44 24.92 8.18
CA GLU A 275 -5.75 24.74 7.54
C GLU A 275 -6.63 23.74 8.32
N LEU A 276 -6.02 22.67 8.85
CA LEU A 276 -6.73 21.70 9.69
C LEU A 276 -7.20 22.35 11.00
N LEU A 277 -6.39 23.18 11.63
CA LEU A 277 -6.77 23.94 12.83
C LEU A 277 -7.97 24.83 12.56
N GLN A 278 -7.98 25.52 11.40
CA GLN A 278 -9.06 26.45 11.03
C GLN A 278 -10.38 25.72 10.74
N HIS A 279 -10.34 24.58 10.05
CA HIS A 279 -11.53 23.91 9.53
C HIS A 279 -11.97 22.68 10.34
N GLN A 280 -11.09 22.11 11.18
CA GLN A 280 -11.31 20.90 11.99
C GLN A 280 -10.66 21.04 13.39
N PRO A 281 -10.99 22.08 14.19
CA PRO A 281 -10.26 22.43 15.42
C PRO A 281 -10.24 21.30 16.45
N GLU A 282 -11.35 20.57 16.65
CA GLU A 282 -11.42 19.46 17.61
C GLU A 282 -10.54 18.28 17.18
N PHE A 283 -10.52 17.98 15.89
CA PHE A 283 -9.63 16.95 15.37
C PHE A 283 -8.16 17.36 15.48
N HIS A 284 -7.82 18.61 15.15
CA HIS A 284 -6.47 19.15 15.30
C HIS A 284 -5.98 19.06 16.75
N LYS A 285 -6.83 19.34 17.75
CA LYS A 285 -6.48 19.22 19.17
C LYS A 285 -6.08 17.79 19.54
N THR A 286 -6.84 16.80 19.07
CA THR A 286 -6.54 15.38 19.31
C THR A 286 -5.27 14.94 18.58
N LEU A 287 -5.09 15.44 17.35
CA LEU A 287 -3.89 15.18 16.54
C LEU A 287 -2.63 15.73 17.23
N ARG A 288 -2.69 16.94 17.80
CA ARG A 288 -1.58 17.55 18.52
C ARG A 288 -1.18 16.73 19.75
N ALA A 289 -2.15 16.24 20.53
CA ALA A 289 -1.86 15.36 21.68
C ALA A 289 -1.11 14.09 21.25
N TYR A 290 -1.50 13.49 20.13
CA TYR A 290 -0.76 12.37 19.54
C TYR A 290 0.65 12.78 19.09
N ALA A 291 0.77 13.90 18.36
CA ALA A 291 2.04 14.39 17.86
C ALA A 291 3.06 14.63 19.00
N ASP A 292 2.62 15.17 20.12
CA ASP A 292 3.46 15.43 21.31
C ASP A 292 3.94 14.09 21.95
N ALA A 293 3.20 13.01 21.79
CA ALA A 293 3.50 11.70 22.37
C ALA A 293 4.37 10.79 21.47
N ILE A 294 4.64 11.17 20.23
CA ILE A 294 5.46 10.36 19.31
C ILE A 294 6.86 10.11 19.93
N GLY A 295 7.27 8.85 19.98
CA GLY A 295 8.52 8.39 20.61
C GLY A 295 8.41 8.13 22.11
N THR A 296 7.25 8.33 22.72
CA THR A 296 6.97 7.97 24.12
C THR A 296 6.27 6.62 24.25
N LYS A 297 6.06 6.14 25.48
CA LYS A 297 5.30 4.91 25.74
C LYS A 297 3.80 5.06 25.42
N GLU A 298 3.29 6.28 25.37
CA GLU A 298 1.88 6.59 25.14
C GLU A 298 1.53 6.69 23.66
N GLU A 299 2.51 6.72 22.75
CA GLU A 299 2.32 6.89 21.31
C GLU A 299 1.22 5.98 20.75
N ASN A 300 1.31 4.67 21.00
CA ASN A 300 0.35 3.71 20.44
C ASN A 300 -1.07 3.86 21.03
N SER A 301 -1.19 4.22 22.30
CA SER A 301 -2.49 4.42 22.95
C SER A 301 -3.16 5.70 22.41
N LEU A 302 -2.40 6.78 22.28
CA LEU A 302 -2.91 8.04 21.75
C LEU A 302 -3.20 7.97 20.25
N LEU A 303 -2.45 7.17 19.48
CA LEU A 303 -2.79 6.91 18.08
C LEU A 303 -4.15 6.20 17.95
N LYS A 304 -4.41 5.19 18.76
CA LYS A 304 -5.72 4.50 18.78
C LYS A 304 -6.85 5.44 19.20
N GLU A 305 -6.63 6.28 20.21
CA GLU A 305 -7.58 7.28 20.67
C GLU A 305 -7.88 8.33 19.58
N LEU A 306 -6.82 8.84 18.92
CA LEU A 306 -6.94 9.74 17.78
C LEU A 306 -7.85 9.14 16.70
N TYR A 307 -7.56 7.92 16.25
CA TYR A 307 -8.35 7.27 15.21
C TYR A 307 -9.79 6.96 15.65
N ALA A 308 -10.02 6.64 16.93
CA ALA A 308 -11.37 6.46 17.45
C ALA A 308 -12.23 7.73 17.36
N LYS A 309 -11.62 8.90 17.61
CA LYS A 309 -12.29 10.22 17.61
C LYS A 309 -12.24 10.93 16.26
N ALA A 310 -11.33 10.53 15.36
CA ALA A 310 -11.12 11.17 14.06
C ALA A 310 -12.39 11.13 13.18
N PRO A 311 -12.64 12.18 12.39
CA PRO A 311 -13.77 12.24 11.47
C PRO A 311 -13.63 11.18 10.35
N GLN A 312 -14.75 10.56 9.97
CA GLN A 312 -14.83 9.61 8.86
C GLN A 312 -15.06 10.38 7.55
N THR A 313 -14.06 11.17 7.10
CA THR A 313 -14.19 12.04 5.92
C THR A 313 -12.94 12.02 5.05
N SER A 314 -13.10 12.35 3.76
CA SER A 314 -11.97 12.59 2.87
C SER A 314 -11.37 13.98 3.10
N VAL A 315 -10.14 14.17 2.63
CA VAL A 315 -9.47 15.48 2.64
C VAL A 315 -10.27 16.50 1.81
N ASP A 316 -10.93 16.04 0.75
CA ASP A 316 -11.74 16.87 -0.13
C ASP A 316 -12.88 17.53 0.64
N TYR A 317 -13.77 16.75 1.26
CA TYR A 317 -14.89 17.27 2.07
C TYR A 317 -14.47 17.90 3.40
N GLY A 318 -13.42 17.35 4.02
CA GLY A 318 -12.96 17.78 5.33
C GLY A 318 -12.23 19.12 5.30
N LEU A 319 -11.51 19.38 4.20
CA LEU A 319 -10.59 20.50 4.09
C LEU A 319 -10.70 21.27 2.77
N LEU A 320 -10.51 20.63 1.60
CA LEU A 320 -10.32 21.31 0.33
C LEU A 320 -11.55 22.13 -0.11
N GLU A 321 -12.76 21.66 0.13
CA GLU A 321 -14.00 22.40 -0.17
C GLU A 321 -14.19 23.64 0.72
N LYS A 322 -13.51 23.70 1.86
CA LYS A 322 -13.68 24.78 2.85
C LYS A 322 -12.55 25.81 2.80
N SER A 323 -11.36 25.36 2.39
CA SER A 323 -10.17 26.20 2.35
C SER A 323 -10.19 27.17 1.18
N LYS A 324 -9.72 28.39 1.41
CA LYS A 324 -9.49 29.42 0.40
C LYS A 324 -8.05 29.42 -0.11
N ASN A 325 -7.18 28.60 0.49
CA ASN A 325 -5.75 28.51 0.15
C ASN A 325 -5.45 27.31 -0.75
N VAL A 326 -6.42 26.90 -1.60
CA VAL A 326 -6.23 25.82 -2.56
C VAL A 326 -5.94 26.39 -3.94
N TRP A 327 -4.83 25.93 -4.52
CA TRP A 327 -4.49 26.18 -5.92
C TRP A 327 -4.53 24.88 -6.71
N THR A 328 -4.65 24.98 -8.02
CA THR A 328 -4.59 23.81 -8.92
C THR A 328 -3.57 24.03 -10.03
N ILE A 329 -2.76 23.01 -10.30
CA ILE A 329 -1.88 22.95 -11.46
C ILE A 329 -2.59 22.16 -12.55
N SER A 330 -2.67 22.72 -13.77
CA SER A 330 -3.27 22.00 -14.90
C SER A 330 -2.34 20.87 -15.35
N ALA A 331 -2.81 19.65 -15.23
CA ALA A 331 -2.04 18.44 -15.51
C ALA A 331 -2.44 17.87 -16.89
N ASP A 332 -1.59 18.10 -17.89
CA ASP A 332 -1.69 17.45 -19.20
C ASP A 332 -1.05 16.06 -19.13
N LEU A 333 -1.77 15.12 -18.53
CA LEU A 333 -1.37 13.75 -18.30
C LEU A 333 -2.44 12.78 -18.80
N ASP A 334 -2.00 11.63 -19.29
CA ASP A 334 -2.86 10.46 -19.41
C ASP A 334 -3.04 9.84 -18.01
N TRP A 335 -3.94 10.46 -17.24
CA TRP A 335 -4.30 10.04 -15.89
C TRP A 335 -5.58 9.21 -15.91
N LYS A 336 -5.55 8.06 -15.27
CA LYS A 336 -6.68 7.14 -15.16
C LYS A 336 -6.81 6.64 -13.73
N ASP A 337 -7.94 6.94 -13.10
CA ASP A 337 -8.41 6.20 -11.93
C ASP A 337 -9.04 4.90 -12.41
N VAL A 338 -8.29 3.82 -12.44
CA VAL A 338 -8.77 2.51 -12.88
C VAL A 338 -9.82 2.01 -11.90
N GLY A 339 -11.05 2.54 -11.99
CA GLY A 339 -12.11 2.35 -11.01
C GLY A 339 -12.87 1.04 -11.11
N SER A 340 -12.90 0.39 -12.28
CA SER A 340 -13.63 -0.85 -12.55
C SER A 340 -13.11 -1.56 -13.80
N TRP A 341 -13.65 -2.72 -14.10
CA TRP A 341 -13.28 -3.52 -15.28
C TRP A 341 -13.40 -2.73 -16.60
N SER A 342 -14.43 -1.89 -16.76
CA SER A 342 -14.59 -1.07 -17.97
C SER A 342 -13.46 -0.07 -18.18
N ALA A 343 -12.73 0.32 -17.15
CA ALA A 343 -11.58 1.21 -17.30
C ALA A 343 -10.41 0.57 -18.06
N LEU A 344 -10.39 -0.78 -18.19
CA LEU A 344 -9.39 -1.47 -19.02
C LEU A 344 -9.52 -1.12 -20.50
N ASP A 345 -10.70 -0.70 -20.97
CA ASP A 345 -10.89 -0.26 -22.35
C ASP A 345 -9.99 0.92 -22.75
N ASP A 346 -9.59 1.72 -21.78
CA ASP A 346 -8.75 2.90 -21.99
C ASP A 346 -7.25 2.61 -21.83
N ILE A 347 -6.86 1.44 -21.31
CA ILE A 347 -5.47 1.16 -20.91
C ILE A 347 -4.86 -0.10 -21.53
N ALA A 348 -5.70 -1.05 -21.95
CA ALA A 348 -5.23 -2.33 -22.46
C ALA A 348 -5.26 -2.38 -23.99
N GLU A 349 -4.31 -3.11 -24.56
CA GLU A 349 -4.31 -3.41 -25.99
C GLU A 349 -5.53 -4.24 -26.38
N LYS A 350 -6.14 -3.89 -27.51
CA LYS A 350 -7.31 -4.57 -28.08
C LYS A 350 -6.94 -5.31 -29.34
N ASP A 351 -7.57 -6.47 -29.55
CA ASP A 351 -7.52 -7.15 -30.85
C ASP A 351 -8.33 -6.40 -31.93
N GLU A 352 -8.28 -6.88 -33.18
CA GLU A 352 -9.00 -6.29 -34.31
C GLU A 352 -10.53 -6.21 -34.14
N SER A 353 -11.08 -7.02 -33.23
CA SER A 353 -12.51 -7.03 -32.88
C SER A 353 -12.84 -6.19 -31.65
N GLY A 354 -11.87 -5.46 -31.11
CA GLY A 354 -12.02 -4.62 -29.92
C GLY A 354 -12.00 -5.40 -28.60
N ASN A 355 -11.61 -6.68 -28.59
CA ASN A 355 -11.54 -7.47 -27.35
C ASN A 355 -10.21 -7.24 -26.62
N ILE A 356 -10.26 -7.30 -25.31
CA ILE A 356 -9.09 -7.36 -24.42
C ILE A 356 -8.96 -8.80 -23.93
N LEU A 357 -7.87 -9.46 -24.27
CA LEU A 357 -7.60 -10.86 -23.93
C LEU A 357 -6.42 -10.93 -22.95
N ARG A 358 -6.61 -11.57 -21.80
CA ARG A 358 -5.58 -11.73 -20.77
C ARG A 358 -5.55 -13.15 -20.25
N GLY A 359 -4.34 -13.71 -20.12
CA GLY A 359 -4.12 -15.04 -19.57
C GLY A 359 -4.52 -16.16 -20.53
N ASN A 360 -5.09 -17.26 -20.01
CA ASN A 360 -5.36 -18.48 -20.76
C ASN A 360 -6.75 -18.43 -21.44
N VAL A 361 -6.87 -17.69 -22.55
CA VAL A 361 -8.13 -17.40 -23.23
C VAL A 361 -8.12 -17.91 -24.67
N VAL A 362 -9.20 -18.60 -25.07
CA VAL A 362 -9.55 -18.92 -26.47
C VAL A 362 -10.80 -18.13 -26.85
N SER A 363 -10.66 -17.18 -27.78
CA SER A 363 -11.71 -16.26 -28.17
C SER A 363 -12.06 -16.44 -29.65
N LEU A 364 -13.31 -16.82 -29.97
CA LEU A 364 -13.79 -16.99 -31.33
C LEU A 364 -15.01 -16.11 -31.57
N HIS A 365 -14.96 -15.26 -32.60
CA HIS A 365 -16.09 -14.42 -33.03
C HIS A 365 -16.66 -13.49 -31.94
N ASN A 366 -15.87 -13.15 -30.92
CA ASN A 366 -16.26 -12.20 -29.88
C ASN A 366 -16.00 -10.75 -30.34
N ARG A 367 -16.76 -9.80 -29.84
CA ARG A 367 -16.62 -8.37 -30.13
C ARG A 367 -16.72 -7.54 -28.87
N ASN A 368 -15.79 -6.58 -28.71
CA ASN A 368 -15.79 -5.59 -27.63
C ASN A 368 -15.91 -6.24 -26.23
N CYS A 369 -15.25 -7.38 -26.01
CA CYS A 369 -15.27 -8.10 -24.75
C CYS A 369 -13.98 -7.91 -23.95
N ILE A 370 -14.05 -8.00 -22.61
CA ILE A 370 -12.90 -8.13 -21.70
C ILE A 370 -12.92 -9.56 -21.20
N LEU A 371 -11.93 -10.35 -21.58
CA LEU A 371 -11.82 -11.77 -21.26
C LEU A 371 -10.52 -12.03 -20.50
N TYR A 372 -10.63 -12.43 -19.25
CA TYR A 372 -9.52 -12.78 -18.38
C TYR A 372 -9.65 -14.25 -17.93
N GLY A 373 -8.70 -15.08 -18.28
CA GLY A 373 -8.59 -16.49 -17.82
C GLY A 373 -7.30 -16.68 -17.04
N ASP A 374 -7.37 -17.12 -15.78
CA ASP A 374 -6.18 -17.38 -14.97
C ASP A 374 -5.55 -18.74 -15.35
N LYS A 375 -5.72 -19.78 -14.56
CA LYS A 375 -5.09 -21.09 -14.79
C LYS A 375 -5.87 -21.98 -15.75
N ARG A 376 -7.20 -21.95 -15.64
CA ARG A 376 -8.09 -22.72 -16.52
C ARG A 376 -8.20 -22.06 -17.89
N ILE A 377 -8.46 -22.86 -18.92
CA ILE A 377 -8.76 -22.31 -20.24
C ILE A 377 -10.16 -21.71 -20.21
N LEU A 378 -10.25 -20.41 -20.51
CA LEU A 378 -11.50 -19.72 -20.75
C LEU A 378 -11.77 -19.71 -22.28
N ALA A 379 -12.69 -20.54 -22.74
CA ALA A 379 -13.10 -20.58 -24.14
C ALA A 379 -14.44 -19.85 -24.33
N THR A 380 -14.50 -18.91 -25.28
CA THR A 380 -15.68 -18.08 -25.53
C THR A 380 -15.96 -17.95 -27.03
N ILE A 381 -17.23 -17.98 -27.42
CA ILE A 381 -17.65 -17.91 -28.84
C ILE A 381 -18.86 -16.98 -28.99
N GLY A 382 -18.77 -16.02 -29.92
CA GLY A 382 -19.90 -15.21 -30.40
C GLY A 382 -20.44 -14.20 -29.37
N LEU A 383 -19.65 -13.81 -28.39
CA LEU A 383 -20.05 -12.87 -27.33
C LEU A 383 -19.86 -11.41 -27.77
N LYS A 384 -20.61 -10.51 -27.15
CA LYS A 384 -20.53 -9.08 -27.41
C LYS A 384 -20.73 -8.27 -26.13
N ASP A 385 -19.90 -7.22 -25.98
CA ASP A 385 -19.99 -6.20 -24.92
C ASP A 385 -19.97 -6.79 -23.49
N LEU A 386 -19.25 -7.90 -23.25
CA LEU A 386 -19.18 -8.59 -21.97
C LEU A 386 -17.81 -8.44 -21.31
N VAL A 387 -17.84 -8.48 -19.98
CA VAL A 387 -16.69 -8.72 -19.10
C VAL A 387 -16.82 -10.13 -18.57
N ILE A 388 -15.82 -10.98 -18.83
CA ILE A 388 -15.72 -12.33 -18.27
C ILE A 388 -14.35 -12.47 -17.62
N VAL A 389 -14.37 -12.79 -16.32
CA VAL A 389 -13.16 -12.96 -15.51
C VAL A 389 -13.27 -14.29 -14.78
N ASP A 390 -12.37 -15.20 -15.11
CA ASP A 390 -12.30 -16.53 -14.50
C ASP A 390 -11.05 -16.65 -13.66
N THR A 391 -11.22 -16.98 -12.37
CA THR A 391 -10.16 -17.26 -11.40
C THR A 391 -10.28 -18.69 -10.89
N ASP A 392 -9.36 -19.13 -10.01
CA ASP A 392 -9.38 -20.49 -9.44
C ASP A 392 -10.66 -20.81 -8.66
N ASP A 393 -11.32 -19.79 -8.11
CA ASP A 393 -12.41 -19.92 -7.13
C ASP A 393 -13.70 -19.18 -7.51
N ALA A 394 -13.68 -18.33 -8.52
CA ALA A 394 -14.83 -17.54 -8.90
C ALA A 394 -14.80 -17.10 -10.36
N THR A 395 -15.98 -17.01 -10.97
CA THR A 395 -16.17 -16.48 -12.32
C THR A 395 -17.16 -15.33 -12.29
N LEU A 396 -16.77 -14.17 -12.84
CA LEU A 396 -17.63 -13.02 -13.09
C LEU A 396 -18.05 -13.01 -14.55
N VAL A 397 -19.33 -12.83 -14.83
CA VAL A 397 -19.87 -12.49 -16.15
C VAL A 397 -20.82 -11.31 -15.99
N CYS A 398 -20.54 -10.21 -16.67
CA CYS A 398 -21.45 -9.06 -16.71
C CYS A 398 -21.34 -8.29 -18.01
N HIS A 399 -22.33 -7.45 -18.33
CA HIS A 399 -22.24 -6.47 -19.39
C HIS A 399 -21.24 -5.38 -19.01
N LYS A 400 -20.49 -4.83 -19.97
CA LYS A 400 -19.49 -3.76 -19.72
C LYS A 400 -20.11 -2.54 -19.01
N ASP A 401 -21.32 -2.14 -19.40
CA ASP A 401 -22.02 -1.00 -18.80
C ASP A 401 -22.40 -1.23 -17.33
N GLU A 402 -22.47 -2.50 -16.91
CA GLU A 402 -22.81 -2.91 -15.53
C GLU A 402 -21.58 -3.16 -14.65
N ALA A 403 -20.36 -2.98 -15.17
CA ALA A 403 -19.11 -3.28 -14.46
C ALA A 403 -18.96 -2.51 -13.13
N GLN A 404 -19.57 -1.35 -12.97
CA GLN A 404 -19.59 -0.60 -11.72
C GLN A 404 -20.40 -1.32 -10.62
N LYS A 405 -21.42 -2.13 -10.98
CA LYS A 405 -22.27 -2.89 -10.05
C LYS A 405 -21.60 -4.15 -9.50
N VAL A 406 -20.39 -4.49 -9.92
CA VAL A 406 -19.62 -5.62 -9.34
C VAL A 406 -19.48 -5.47 -7.81
N ARG A 407 -19.47 -4.24 -7.30
CA ARG A 407 -19.52 -3.98 -5.85
C ARG A 407 -20.72 -4.61 -5.16
N ASP A 408 -21.88 -4.63 -5.82
CA ASP A 408 -23.12 -5.17 -5.25
C ASP A 408 -23.04 -6.71 -5.15
N VAL A 409 -22.38 -7.35 -6.13
CA VAL A 409 -22.06 -8.80 -6.07
C VAL A 409 -21.19 -9.10 -4.85
N VAL A 410 -20.13 -8.30 -4.61
CA VAL A 410 -19.28 -8.48 -3.43
C VAL A 410 -20.05 -8.30 -2.12
N ASN A 411 -20.95 -7.31 -2.06
CA ASN A 411 -21.79 -7.10 -0.88
C ASN A 411 -22.72 -8.31 -0.63
N GLU A 412 -23.29 -8.87 -1.70
CA GLU A 412 -24.13 -10.07 -1.59
C GLU A 412 -23.34 -11.31 -1.13
N LEU A 413 -22.10 -11.49 -1.64
CA LEU A 413 -21.21 -12.55 -1.17
C LEU A 413 -20.88 -12.39 0.32
N LYS A 414 -20.66 -11.16 0.79
CA LYS A 414 -20.45 -10.87 2.23
C LYS A 414 -21.69 -11.21 3.06
N ASN A 415 -22.88 -10.86 2.59
CA ASN A 415 -24.14 -11.19 3.27
C ASN A 415 -24.35 -12.71 3.40
N ARG A 416 -23.84 -13.47 2.42
CA ARG A 416 -23.83 -14.95 2.43
C ARG A 416 -22.64 -15.57 3.14
N ASN A 417 -21.79 -14.78 3.79
CA ASN A 417 -20.55 -15.22 4.44
C ASN A 417 -19.60 -16.03 3.52
N ARG A 418 -19.55 -15.68 2.22
CA ARG A 418 -18.69 -16.36 1.25
C ARG A 418 -17.26 -15.86 1.38
N VAL A 419 -16.32 -16.80 1.52
CA VAL A 419 -14.88 -16.52 1.65
C VAL A 419 -14.31 -15.81 0.41
N GLU A 420 -14.90 -16.07 -0.76
CA GLU A 420 -14.52 -15.49 -2.03
C GLU A 420 -14.71 -13.95 -2.10
N ALA A 421 -15.43 -13.35 -1.14
CA ALA A 421 -15.48 -11.90 -0.96
C ALA A 421 -14.22 -11.37 -0.26
N GLN A 422 -13.56 -12.17 0.57
CA GLN A 422 -12.51 -11.76 1.50
C GLN A 422 -11.12 -12.08 0.98
N GLU A 423 -10.87 -13.33 0.55
CA GLU A 423 -9.55 -13.80 0.16
C GLU A 423 -9.60 -14.76 -1.05
N HIS A 424 -8.44 -14.96 -1.66
CA HIS A 424 -8.21 -15.97 -2.68
C HIS A 424 -7.90 -17.32 -2.04
N ARG A 425 -8.01 -18.40 -2.84
CA ARG A 425 -7.49 -19.72 -2.43
C ARG A 425 -6.01 -19.68 -2.08
N THR A 426 -5.23 -18.82 -2.74
CA THR A 426 -3.82 -18.59 -2.42
C THR A 426 -3.68 -17.38 -1.50
N THR A 427 -3.13 -17.59 -0.31
CA THR A 427 -2.91 -16.55 0.69
C THR A 427 -1.42 -16.38 0.95
N HIS A 428 -0.91 -15.16 0.77
CA HIS A 428 0.47 -14.81 1.06
C HIS A 428 0.69 -14.51 2.55
N ARG A 429 1.83 -14.94 3.05
CA ARG A 429 2.28 -14.75 4.44
C ARG A 429 3.74 -14.28 4.44
N PRO A 430 4.26 -13.71 5.54
CA PRO A 430 5.67 -13.29 5.60
C PRO A 430 6.68 -14.42 5.34
N TRP A 431 6.31 -15.65 5.65
CA TRP A 431 7.14 -16.84 5.47
C TRP A 431 7.00 -17.52 4.10
N GLY A 432 6.03 -17.13 3.28
CA GLY A 432 5.74 -17.74 1.98
C GLY A 432 4.28 -17.58 1.58
N HIS A 433 3.65 -18.67 1.12
CA HIS A 433 2.22 -18.69 0.80
C HIS A 433 1.65 -20.10 0.93
N TYR A 434 0.33 -20.18 1.03
CA TYR A 434 -0.37 -21.45 0.84
C TYR A 434 -1.53 -21.30 -0.13
N THR A 435 -1.86 -22.38 -0.79
CA THR A 435 -3.04 -22.50 -1.67
C THR A 435 -3.93 -23.60 -1.15
N ILE A 436 -5.20 -23.30 -0.88
CA ILE A 436 -6.22 -24.29 -0.56
C ILE A 436 -6.54 -25.06 -1.84
N LEU A 437 -6.18 -26.34 -1.87
CA LEU A 437 -6.43 -27.23 -3.03
C LEU A 437 -7.85 -27.76 -2.99
N ASP A 438 -8.27 -28.23 -1.80
CA ASP A 438 -9.62 -28.74 -1.56
C ASP A 438 -10.00 -28.63 -0.09
N GLN A 439 -11.30 -28.57 0.21
CA GLN A 439 -11.82 -28.53 1.58
C GLN A 439 -13.22 -29.10 1.68
N GLY A 440 -13.50 -29.75 2.80
CA GLY A 440 -14.80 -30.27 3.18
C GLY A 440 -15.11 -30.02 4.65
N PRO A 441 -16.20 -30.58 5.18
CA PRO A 441 -16.63 -30.32 6.55
C PRO A 441 -15.58 -30.64 7.63
N ASN A 442 -14.76 -31.68 7.40
CA ASN A 442 -13.81 -32.19 8.38
C ASN A 442 -12.38 -32.26 7.84
N TYR A 443 -12.08 -31.70 6.68
CA TYR A 443 -10.73 -31.67 6.12
C TYR A 443 -10.45 -30.40 5.32
N LYS A 444 -9.17 -30.02 5.26
CA LYS A 444 -8.65 -28.97 4.39
C LYS A 444 -7.28 -29.40 3.86
N ILE A 445 -7.08 -29.33 2.55
CA ILE A 445 -5.82 -29.69 1.89
C ILE A 445 -5.17 -28.41 1.38
N LYS A 446 -3.93 -28.18 1.78
CA LYS A 446 -3.15 -27.01 1.38
C LYS A 446 -1.86 -27.41 0.67
N ASN A 447 -1.50 -26.68 -0.37
CA ASN A 447 -0.14 -26.62 -0.87
C ASN A 447 0.55 -25.46 -0.15
N VAL A 448 1.56 -25.73 0.64
CA VAL A 448 2.28 -24.73 1.44
C VAL A 448 3.69 -24.57 0.88
N THR A 449 4.04 -23.33 0.50
CA THR A 449 5.38 -22.97 0.04
C THR A 449 6.06 -22.10 1.08
N VAL A 450 7.20 -22.55 1.61
CA VAL A 450 8.01 -21.81 2.59
C VAL A 450 9.25 -21.26 1.90
N ASN A 451 9.43 -19.94 1.96
CA ASN A 451 10.57 -19.25 1.38
C ASN A 451 11.91 -19.74 1.97
N PRO A 452 13.02 -19.64 1.23
CA PRO A 452 14.35 -19.95 1.76
C PRO A 452 14.62 -19.22 3.08
N ARG A 453 15.09 -19.93 4.09
CA ARG A 453 15.43 -19.41 5.43
C ARG A 453 14.23 -18.90 6.25
N ALA A 454 13.00 -19.12 5.78
CA ALA A 454 11.78 -18.77 6.51
C ALA A 454 11.25 -19.96 7.32
N ARG A 455 10.43 -19.65 8.32
CA ARG A 455 9.77 -20.66 9.14
C ARG A 455 8.38 -20.17 9.59
N LEU A 456 7.48 -21.10 9.86
CA LEU A 456 6.18 -20.83 10.45
C LEU A 456 6.30 -20.57 11.96
N SER A 457 5.21 -20.12 12.59
CA SER A 457 5.13 -20.02 14.06
C SER A 457 5.35 -21.38 14.74
N TYR A 458 5.88 -21.38 15.95
CA TYR A 458 5.80 -22.55 16.85
C TYR A 458 4.40 -22.53 17.45
N GLN A 459 3.60 -23.54 17.14
CA GLN A 459 2.15 -23.52 17.34
C GLN A 459 1.59 -24.90 17.68
N MET A 460 0.35 -24.94 18.15
CA MET A 460 -0.44 -26.18 18.28
C MET A 460 -1.90 -25.92 17.93
N HIS A 461 -2.67 -26.98 17.78
CA HIS A 461 -4.10 -26.98 17.47
C HIS A 461 -4.86 -27.89 18.43
N LEU A 462 -6.04 -27.44 18.90
CA LEU A 462 -6.87 -28.24 19.78
C LEU A 462 -7.81 -29.18 19.03
N HIS A 463 -8.29 -28.75 17.85
CA HIS A 463 -9.41 -29.43 17.17
C HIS A 463 -9.00 -30.15 15.90
N ARG A 464 -7.74 -29.94 15.39
CA ARG A 464 -7.27 -30.59 14.18
C ARG A 464 -5.92 -31.28 14.34
N SER A 465 -5.73 -32.34 13.58
CA SER A 465 -4.43 -32.96 13.29
C SER A 465 -3.97 -32.59 11.88
N GLU A 466 -2.68 -32.72 11.61
CA GLU A 466 -2.13 -32.39 10.30
C GLU A 466 -1.23 -33.54 9.82
N HIS A 467 -1.25 -33.80 8.51
CA HIS A 467 -0.32 -34.69 7.83
C HIS A 467 0.43 -33.90 6.76
N TRP A 468 1.75 -33.89 6.84
CA TRP A 468 2.61 -33.14 5.92
C TRP A 468 3.42 -34.09 5.03
N VAL A 469 3.42 -33.84 3.73
CA VAL A 469 4.23 -34.55 2.72
C VAL A 469 5.13 -33.55 2.03
N VAL A 470 6.45 -33.76 2.05
CA VAL A 470 7.42 -32.89 1.37
C VAL A 470 7.42 -33.19 -0.12
N ILE A 471 7.12 -32.16 -0.94
CA ILE A 471 7.08 -32.25 -2.41
C ILE A 471 8.37 -31.71 -3.05
N ALA A 472 8.95 -30.65 -2.46
CA ALA A 472 10.21 -30.07 -2.93
C ALA A 472 10.99 -29.46 -1.76
N GLY A 473 12.30 -29.45 -1.86
CA GLY A 473 13.19 -28.89 -0.83
C GLY A 473 13.44 -29.85 0.33
N THR A 474 13.83 -29.30 1.47
CA THR A 474 14.06 -30.04 2.73
C THR A 474 13.40 -29.29 3.86
N ALA A 475 12.56 -29.97 4.64
CA ALA A 475 11.91 -29.42 5.82
C ALA A 475 12.73 -29.74 7.07
N ARG A 476 12.94 -28.76 7.94
CA ARG A 476 13.29 -28.94 9.35
C ARG A 476 12.03 -28.76 10.18
N ILE A 477 11.62 -29.82 10.87
CA ILE A 477 10.41 -29.85 11.67
C ILE A 477 10.82 -29.92 13.13
N THR A 478 10.28 -29.00 13.94
CA THR A 478 10.31 -29.11 15.40
C THR A 478 9.00 -29.71 15.84
N LEU A 479 9.04 -30.85 16.50
CA LEU A 479 7.88 -31.54 17.07
C LEU A 479 8.15 -31.73 18.57
N GLU A 480 7.43 -31.00 19.41
CA GLU A 480 7.79 -30.83 20.84
C GLU A 480 9.28 -30.47 20.97
N ASP A 481 10.07 -31.31 21.62
CA ASP A 481 11.51 -31.12 21.85
C ASP A 481 12.39 -31.82 20.80
N GLN A 482 11.81 -32.39 19.73
CA GLN A 482 12.54 -33.14 18.72
C GLN A 482 12.71 -32.34 17.43
N GLU A 483 13.90 -32.38 16.84
CA GLU A 483 14.16 -31.88 15.48
C GLU A 483 14.22 -33.04 14.49
N ILE A 484 13.44 -32.95 13.42
CA ILE A 484 13.32 -33.97 12.39
C ILE A 484 13.56 -33.31 11.03
N PHE A 485 14.42 -33.91 10.20
CA PHE A 485 14.59 -33.50 8.81
C PHE A 485 13.79 -34.41 7.89
N LEU A 486 12.96 -33.82 7.04
CA LEU A 486 12.25 -34.54 5.99
C LEU A 486 12.70 -34.06 4.61
N HIS A 487 12.91 -35.03 3.74
CA HIS A 487 13.24 -34.85 2.33
C HIS A 487 12.04 -35.17 1.43
N VAL A 488 12.18 -34.89 0.15
CA VAL A 488 11.15 -35.21 -0.87
C VAL A 488 10.63 -36.63 -0.72
N ASN A 489 9.31 -36.80 -0.80
CA ASN A 489 8.54 -38.05 -0.60
C ASN A 489 8.51 -38.57 0.85
N GLN A 490 9.05 -37.83 1.82
CA GLN A 490 8.86 -38.19 3.22
C GLN A 490 7.69 -37.40 3.82
N SER A 491 7.07 -37.97 4.84
CA SER A 491 5.89 -37.36 5.52
C SER A 491 5.94 -37.51 7.01
N ILE A 492 5.10 -36.74 7.70
CA ILE A 492 4.95 -36.78 9.16
C ILE A 492 3.51 -36.50 9.55
N ASP A 493 3.03 -37.17 10.60
CA ASP A 493 1.77 -36.88 11.25
C ASP A 493 1.99 -35.95 12.45
N ILE A 494 1.18 -34.91 12.58
CA ILE A 494 1.13 -33.97 13.69
C ILE A 494 -0.20 -34.19 14.41
N PRO A 495 -0.22 -34.87 15.57
CA PRO A 495 -1.44 -35.09 16.35
C PRO A 495 -2.01 -33.78 16.91
N LYS A 496 -3.31 -33.78 17.24
CA LYS A 496 -3.94 -32.69 18.02
C LYS A 496 -3.12 -32.41 19.28
N THR A 497 -3.08 -31.17 19.71
CA THR A 497 -2.39 -30.70 20.94
C THR A 497 -0.86 -30.84 20.96
N THR A 498 -0.26 -31.22 19.85
CA THR A 498 1.21 -31.35 19.72
C THR A 498 1.80 -30.03 19.23
N ARG A 499 2.81 -29.51 19.92
CA ARG A 499 3.54 -28.30 19.54
C ARG A 499 4.45 -28.60 18.37
N HIS A 500 4.36 -27.79 17.32
CA HIS A 500 5.11 -28.04 16.10
C HIS A 500 5.48 -26.75 15.36
N ARG A 501 6.49 -26.87 14.53
CA ARG A 501 6.96 -25.82 13.61
C ARG A 501 7.59 -26.46 12.39
N ILE A 502 7.38 -25.86 11.21
CA ILE A 502 8.12 -26.16 10.00
C ILE A 502 9.02 -24.99 9.62
N GLU A 503 10.23 -25.31 9.18
CA GLU A 503 11.24 -24.37 8.70
C GLU A 503 11.85 -24.85 7.39
N ASN A 504 12.17 -23.93 6.51
CA ASN A 504 12.98 -24.15 5.32
C ASN A 504 14.45 -23.78 5.62
N PRO A 505 15.34 -24.72 5.93
CA PRO A 505 16.75 -24.43 6.18
C PRO A 505 17.54 -24.18 4.88
N GLY A 506 16.92 -24.48 3.71
CA GLY A 506 17.55 -24.48 2.41
C GLY A 506 17.70 -23.11 1.75
N LYS A 507 18.18 -23.14 0.50
CA LYS A 507 18.32 -21.96 -0.39
C LYS A 507 17.28 -21.96 -1.51
N VAL A 508 16.48 -23.02 -1.63
CA VAL A 508 15.36 -23.16 -2.57
C VAL A 508 14.05 -23.21 -1.81
N PRO A 509 12.90 -22.87 -2.42
CA PRO A 509 11.61 -23.00 -1.76
C PRO A 509 11.36 -24.44 -1.27
N LEU A 510 10.79 -24.55 -0.06
CA LEU A 510 10.25 -25.78 0.48
C LEU A 510 8.76 -25.84 0.11
N VAL A 511 8.33 -26.93 -0.50
CA VAL A 511 6.92 -27.15 -0.84
C VAL A 511 6.42 -28.40 -0.13
N ILE A 512 5.31 -28.28 0.59
CA ILE A 512 4.62 -29.42 1.22
C ILE A 512 3.15 -29.46 0.81
N ILE A 513 2.58 -30.66 0.81
CA ILE A 513 1.13 -30.85 0.89
C ILE A 513 0.80 -31.07 2.36
N GLU A 514 -0.11 -30.25 2.86
CA GLU A 514 -0.65 -30.33 4.22
C GLU A 514 -2.10 -30.78 4.16
N VAL A 515 -2.41 -31.89 4.81
CA VAL A 515 -3.78 -32.38 4.99
C VAL A 515 -4.17 -32.13 6.45
N GLN A 516 -5.14 -31.26 6.67
CA GLN A 516 -5.73 -30.98 7.98
C GLN A 516 -7.00 -31.80 8.16
N ASN A 517 -7.16 -32.48 9.30
CA ASN A 517 -8.36 -33.24 9.64
C ASN A 517 -8.86 -32.84 11.05
N GLY A 518 -10.15 -32.53 11.15
CA GLY A 518 -10.75 -32.15 12.43
C GLY A 518 -12.15 -31.56 12.29
N GLU A 519 -12.79 -31.37 13.42
CA GLU A 519 -14.13 -30.79 13.48
C GLU A 519 -14.13 -29.27 13.34
N TYR A 520 -12.97 -28.61 13.55
CA TYR A 520 -12.80 -27.17 13.41
C TYR A 520 -11.44 -26.86 12.76
N LEU A 521 -11.46 -26.15 11.64
CA LEU A 521 -10.29 -25.94 10.77
C LEU A 521 -9.96 -24.46 10.53
N GLU A 522 -10.53 -23.55 11.35
CA GLU A 522 -10.33 -22.10 11.20
C GLU A 522 -8.99 -21.65 11.82
N GLU A 523 -8.53 -20.48 11.43
CA GLU A 523 -7.22 -19.92 11.83
C GLU A 523 -7.14 -19.54 13.32
N ASP A 524 -8.28 -19.37 14.00
CA ASP A 524 -8.36 -19.07 15.44
C ASP A 524 -8.14 -20.30 16.35
N ASP A 525 -8.13 -21.53 15.77
CA ASP A 525 -7.65 -22.75 16.46
C ASP A 525 -6.13 -22.76 16.65
N ILE A 526 -5.39 -21.82 16.03
CA ILE A 526 -3.94 -21.75 16.15
C ILE A 526 -3.53 -21.09 17.47
N ILE A 527 -2.94 -21.85 18.37
CA ILE A 527 -2.27 -21.35 19.57
C ILE A 527 -0.79 -21.18 19.28
N ARG A 528 -0.30 -19.92 19.30
CA ARG A 528 1.09 -19.59 18.96
C ARG A 528 1.91 -19.38 20.22
N PHE A 529 3.02 -20.10 20.35
CA PHE A 529 3.99 -19.97 21.45
C PHE A 529 5.15 -19.05 21.08
N SER A 530 5.57 -19.06 19.80
CA SER A 530 6.64 -18.20 19.30
C SER A 530 6.41 -17.90 17.82
N ASP A 531 6.51 -16.62 17.45
CA ASP A 531 6.30 -16.17 16.07
C ASP A 531 7.26 -15.03 15.71
N ASP A 532 8.11 -15.26 14.70
CA ASP A 532 9.10 -14.28 14.24
C ASP A 532 8.46 -13.04 13.58
N TYR A 533 7.16 -13.12 13.26
CA TYR A 533 6.42 -12.10 12.53
C TYR A 533 5.47 -11.30 13.41
N GLN A 534 5.57 -11.44 14.75
CA GLN A 534 4.84 -10.68 15.75
C GLN A 534 3.30 -10.78 15.64
N ARG A 535 2.77 -11.91 15.13
CA ARG A 535 1.34 -12.21 15.22
C ARG A 535 0.99 -12.56 16.67
N GLN A 536 -0.30 -12.45 17.07
CA GLN A 536 -0.74 -12.72 18.45
C GLN A 536 -0.26 -14.08 18.93
N THR A 537 0.44 -14.08 20.09
CA THR A 537 0.85 -15.27 20.82
C THR A 537 -0.08 -15.50 22.03
N GLU A 538 0.00 -16.65 22.66
CA GLU A 538 -0.81 -16.98 23.86
C GLU A 538 -0.61 -15.95 24.99
N GLU A 539 0.61 -15.44 25.19
CA GLU A 539 0.91 -14.38 26.16
C GLU A 539 0.16 -13.07 25.91
N THR A 540 -0.22 -12.78 24.66
CA THR A 540 -1.00 -11.59 24.31
C THR A 540 -2.51 -11.81 24.40
N ARG A 541 -2.98 -13.07 24.51
CA ARG A 541 -4.39 -13.41 24.72
C ARG A 541 -4.82 -13.35 26.19
N THR A 542 -3.90 -13.56 27.11
CA THR A 542 -4.12 -13.39 28.55
C THR A 542 -3.91 -11.93 28.95
N GLY A 543 -4.79 -11.03 28.52
CA GLY A 543 -4.98 -9.74 29.19
C GLY A 543 -5.42 -10.00 30.64
N PRO A 544 -5.17 -9.09 31.61
CA PRO A 544 -5.43 -9.35 33.03
C PRO A 544 -6.88 -9.79 33.22
N ALA A 545 -7.05 -10.97 33.79
CA ALA A 545 -8.35 -11.49 34.20
C ALA A 545 -9.06 -10.45 35.08
N ALA A 546 -10.28 -10.12 34.74
CA ALA A 546 -11.13 -9.23 35.51
C ALA A 546 -11.12 -9.67 36.96
N GLY A 547 -10.70 -8.73 37.83
CA GLY A 547 -10.51 -8.96 39.23
C GLY A 547 -11.69 -9.64 39.91
N GLU A 548 -11.39 -10.60 40.74
CA GLU A 548 -12.30 -11.17 41.71
C GLU A 548 -12.94 -10.04 42.53
N LYS A 549 -14.25 -9.98 42.47
CA LYS A 549 -15.03 -9.22 43.44
C LYS A 549 -15.06 -10.04 44.75
N SER A 550 -14.37 -9.59 45.76
CA SER A 550 -14.68 -9.89 47.17
C SER A 550 -15.76 -8.96 47.68
#